data_60330d16b4ff962137124a6928181d10
#
_entry.id   60330d16b4ff962137124a6928181d10
#
_cell.length_a   1.000
_cell.length_b   1.000
_cell.length_c   1.000
_cell.angle_alpha   90.00
_cell.angle_beta   90.00
_cell.angle_gamma   90.00
#
_symmetry.space_group_name_H-M   'P 1'
#
loop_
_entity.id
_entity.type
_entity.pdbx_description
1 polymer ?
#
loop_
_entity_poly.entity_id
_entity_poly.type
_entity_poly.pdbx_seq_one_letter_code
_entity_poly.pdbx_strand_id
1 'polypeptide(L)'
;MYDIKIINAKTRNSSKLVSIGIIKGKIADIGESIPEEAKKIIDAKGNLVTESFVNGHLHLCKVYTLEKAGQKALQEYQQGGMGNALDSIQSASEFKTCYEESWIAENARKACELAV
;
A
#
# COMPACT_ATOMS: atom_id res chain seq x y z
N MET A 1 2.35 28.55 8.77
CA MET A 1 2.63 28.05 7.39
C MET A 1 2.79 26.54 7.44
N TYR A 2 2.05 25.83 6.60
CA TYR A 2 2.13 24.36 6.50
C TYR A 2 3.31 23.92 5.64
N ASP A 3 3.84 22.72 5.89
CA ASP A 3 4.79 22.09 4.97
C ASP A 3 4.07 21.60 3.71
N ILE A 4 2.87 21.01 3.89
CA ILE A 4 1.99 20.57 2.80
C ILE A 4 0.56 20.99 3.13
N LYS A 5 -0.16 21.47 2.11
CA LYS A 5 -1.59 21.73 2.15
C LYS A 5 -2.27 20.94 1.03
N ILE A 6 -3.20 20.07 1.40
CA ILE A 6 -4.04 19.36 0.44
C ILE A 6 -5.35 20.12 0.36
N ILE A 7 -5.77 20.51 -0.84
CA ILE A 7 -7.02 21.23 -1.08
C ILE A 7 -8.00 20.38 -1.88
N ASN A 8 -9.28 20.73 -1.84
CA ASN A 8 -10.36 20.04 -2.55
C ASN A 8 -10.41 18.53 -2.24
N ALA A 9 -10.10 18.13 -1.01
CA ALA A 9 -10.07 16.75 -0.58
C ALA A 9 -11.48 16.28 -0.17
N LYS A 10 -11.93 15.13 -0.69
CA LYS A 10 -13.09 14.42 -0.15
C LYS A 10 -12.60 13.48 0.95
N THR A 11 -13.17 13.57 2.13
CA THR A 11 -12.85 12.68 3.25
C THR A 11 -14.05 11.81 3.63
N ARG A 12 -13.80 10.71 4.33
CA ARG A 12 -14.84 9.76 4.73
C ARG A 12 -15.94 10.41 5.58
N ASN A 13 -15.57 11.39 6.39
CA ASN A 13 -16.43 11.96 7.41
C ASN A 13 -17.00 13.34 7.04
N SER A 14 -16.82 13.81 5.82
CA SER A 14 -17.33 15.11 5.36
C SER A 14 -18.13 14.96 4.07
N SER A 15 -19.30 15.58 4.03
CA SER A 15 -20.10 15.73 2.81
C SER A 15 -19.57 16.84 1.89
N LYS A 16 -18.72 17.73 2.41
CA LYS A 16 -18.10 18.82 1.67
C LYS A 16 -16.62 18.53 1.44
N LEU A 17 -16.05 19.18 0.43
CA LEU A 17 -14.62 19.18 0.21
C LEU A 17 -13.92 19.95 1.33
N VAL A 18 -12.79 19.43 1.77
CA VAL A 18 -11.99 20.01 2.85
C VAL A 18 -10.56 20.29 2.39
N SER A 19 -9.89 21.13 3.13
CA SER A 19 -8.44 21.34 3.08
C SER A 19 -7.78 20.70 4.28
N ILE A 20 -6.59 20.13 4.10
CA ILE A 20 -5.81 19.45 5.15
C ILE A 20 -4.43 20.11 5.21
N GLY A 21 -4.08 20.63 6.36
CA GLY A 21 -2.76 21.22 6.64
C GLY A 21 -1.85 20.26 7.37
N ILE A 22 -0.62 20.09 6.89
CA ILE A 22 0.39 19.17 7.44
C ILE A 22 1.63 19.94 7.87
N ILE A 23 2.07 19.71 9.09
CA ILE A 23 3.31 20.26 9.67
C ILE A 23 4.14 19.12 10.26
N LYS A 24 5.40 19.03 9.87
CA LYS A 24 6.36 17.99 10.36
C LYS A 24 5.78 16.58 10.26
N GLY A 25 5.12 16.26 9.13
CA GLY A 25 4.54 14.94 8.87
C GLY A 25 3.27 14.63 9.66
N LYS A 26 2.69 15.59 10.39
CA LYS A 26 1.45 15.41 11.16
C LYS A 26 0.37 16.32 10.62
N ILE A 27 -0.88 15.84 10.62
CA ILE A 27 -2.04 16.66 10.33
C ILE A 27 -2.19 17.68 11.46
N ALA A 28 -2.13 18.95 11.09
CA ALA A 28 -2.29 20.07 12.01
C ALA A 28 -3.72 20.63 11.99
N ASP A 29 -4.31 20.72 10.79
CA ASP A 29 -5.65 21.28 10.61
C ASP A 29 -6.42 20.54 9.51
N ILE A 30 -7.75 20.47 9.68
CA ILE A 30 -8.70 20.01 8.67
C ILE A 30 -9.91 20.95 8.72
N GLY A 31 -10.32 21.50 7.57
CA GLY A 31 -11.48 22.38 7.49
C GLY A 31 -11.90 22.64 6.05
N GLU A 32 -13.11 23.20 5.85
CA GLU A 32 -13.60 23.59 4.51
C GLU A 32 -12.66 24.62 3.85
N SER A 33 -12.06 25.48 4.66
CA SER A 33 -11.01 26.41 4.25
C SER A 33 -10.03 26.59 5.39
N ILE A 34 -8.75 26.43 5.11
CA ILE A 34 -7.68 26.77 6.04
C ILE A 34 -6.85 27.91 5.43
N PRO A 35 -6.76 29.06 6.13
CA PRO A 35 -6.26 30.30 5.53
C PRO A 35 -4.75 30.33 5.31
N GLU A 36 -4.02 29.51 6.04
CA GLU A 36 -2.56 29.57 6.07
C GLU A 36 -1.92 29.12 4.77
N GLU A 37 -0.78 29.72 4.42
CA GLU A 37 0.06 29.33 3.30
C GLU A 37 0.79 28.01 3.55
N ALA A 38 1.22 27.37 2.50
CA ALA A 38 1.99 26.13 2.54
C ALA A 38 3.17 26.16 1.59
N LYS A 39 4.25 25.47 1.93
CA LYS A 39 5.42 25.28 1.05
C LYS A 39 5.05 24.47 -0.20
N LYS A 40 4.14 23.51 -0.04
CA LYS A 40 3.63 22.67 -1.14
C LYS A 40 2.12 22.56 -1.07
N ILE A 41 1.46 22.77 -2.21
CA ILE A 41 0.01 22.58 -2.34
C ILE A 41 -0.26 21.39 -3.24
N ILE A 42 -1.16 20.51 -2.81
CA ILE A 42 -1.65 19.34 -3.56
C ILE A 42 -3.15 19.52 -3.76
N ASP A 43 -3.61 19.64 -4.99
CA ASP A 43 -5.04 19.67 -5.28
C ASP A 43 -5.55 18.24 -5.48
N ALA A 44 -6.40 17.78 -4.58
CA ALA A 44 -7.03 16.47 -4.65
C ALA A 44 -8.14 16.38 -5.70
N LYS A 45 -8.58 17.53 -6.28
CA LYS A 45 -9.59 17.60 -7.35
C LYS A 45 -10.90 16.88 -7.02
N GLY A 46 -11.31 16.87 -5.76
CA GLY A 46 -12.50 16.16 -5.30
C GLY A 46 -12.29 14.65 -5.11
N ASN A 47 -11.07 14.14 -5.27
CA ASN A 47 -10.78 12.73 -4.99
C ASN A 47 -10.76 12.45 -3.49
N LEU A 48 -10.98 11.17 -3.16
CA LEU A 48 -10.92 10.69 -1.80
C LEU A 48 -9.49 10.74 -1.27
N VAL A 49 -9.34 11.35 -0.10
CA VAL A 49 -8.11 11.35 0.70
C VAL A 49 -8.39 10.59 1.99
N THR A 50 -7.57 9.58 2.25
CA THR A 50 -7.66 8.72 3.44
C THR A 50 -6.33 8.67 4.17
N GLU A 51 -6.35 8.10 5.36
CA GLU A 51 -5.15 7.63 6.02
C GLU A 51 -4.46 6.56 5.18
N SER A 52 -3.16 6.38 5.38
CA SER A 52 -2.40 5.28 4.76
C SER A 52 -3.02 3.93 5.11
N PHE A 53 -3.00 3.01 4.16
CA PHE A 53 -3.39 1.64 4.43
C PHE A 53 -2.40 0.97 5.38
N VAL A 54 -2.93 0.21 6.32
CA VAL A 54 -2.13 -0.63 7.21
C VAL A 54 -2.27 -2.07 6.76
N ASN A 55 -1.17 -2.70 6.38
CA ASN A 55 -1.14 -4.13 6.14
C ASN A 55 -0.82 -4.83 7.47
N GLY A 56 -1.86 -5.28 8.15
CA GLY A 56 -1.73 -5.98 9.45
C GLY A 56 -1.25 -7.42 9.36
N HIS A 57 -1.08 -7.97 8.15
CA HIS A 57 -0.64 -9.35 7.94
C HIS A 57 0.18 -9.46 6.66
N LEU A 58 1.49 -9.57 6.80
CA LEU A 58 2.42 -9.72 5.69
C LEU A 58 3.46 -10.82 5.99
N HIS A 59 3.58 -11.76 5.07
CA HIS A 59 4.62 -12.80 5.11
C HIS A 59 5.84 -12.36 4.29
N LEU A 60 6.78 -11.68 4.88
CA LEU A 60 8.00 -11.21 4.21
C LEU A 60 8.81 -12.35 3.58
N CYS A 61 8.76 -13.55 4.15
CA CYS A 61 9.41 -14.73 3.58
C CYS A 61 8.76 -15.25 2.28
N LYS A 62 7.61 -14.72 1.89
CA LYS A 62 6.87 -15.15 0.69
C LYS A 62 6.71 -14.05 -0.36
N VAL A 63 7.19 -12.84 -0.09
CA VAL A 63 7.12 -11.75 -1.07
C VAL A 63 7.91 -12.12 -2.33
N TYR A 64 7.39 -11.74 -3.48
CA TYR A 64 7.97 -12.06 -4.80
C TYR A 64 8.09 -13.55 -5.14
N THR A 65 7.50 -14.45 -4.36
CA THR A 65 7.48 -15.90 -4.68
C THR A 65 6.89 -16.17 -6.06
N LEU A 66 5.90 -15.38 -6.46
CA LEU A 66 5.23 -15.52 -7.76
C LEU A 66 6.18 -15.34 -8.95
N GLU A 67 7.23 -14.54 -8.81
CA GLU A 67 8.27 -14.37 -9.83
C GLU A 67 9.03 -15.68 -10.09
N LYS A 68 9.25 -16.49 -9.06
CA LYS A 68 9.86 -17.82 -9.18
C LYS A 68 8.86 -18.89 -9.62
N ALA A 69 7.60 -18.79 -9.21
CA ALA A 69 6.57 -19.77 -9.54
C ALA A 69 6.12 -19.70 -11.01
N GLY A 70 6.32 -18.56 -11.67
CA GLY A 70 6.03 -18.36 -13.08
C GLY A 70 4.55 -18.23 -13.43
N GLN A 71 4.28 -18.10 -14.73
CA GLN A 71 2.93 -17.82 -15.24
C GLN A 71 1.92 -18.93 -14.96
N LYS A 72 2.34 -20.18 -14.89
CA LYS A 72 1.45 -21.32 -14.64
C LYS A 72 0.77 -21.20 -13.28
N ALA A 73 1.53 -20.91 -12.23
CA ALA A 73 0.99 -20.71 -10.87
C ALA A 73 0.03 -19.51 -10.81
N LEU A 74 0.32 -18.45 -11.57
CA LEU A 74 -0.56 -17.28 -11.65
C LEU A 74 -1.90 -17.64 -12.33
N GLN A 75 -1.87 -18.42 -13.42
CA GLN A 75 -3.07 -18.87 -14.12
C GLN A 75 -3.93 -19.78 -13.23
N GLU A 76 -3.33 -20.74 -12.54
CA GLU A 76 -4.01 -21.62 -11.58
C GLU A 76 -4.68 -20.81 -10.46
N TYR A 77 -4.00 -19.81 -9.92
CA TYR A 77 -4.56 -18.91 -8.92
C TYR A 77 -5.74 -18.07 -9.44
N GLN A 78 -5.66 -17.57 -10.68
CA GLN A 78 -6.70 -16.75 -11.32
C GLN A 78 -7.95 -17.54 -11.69
N GLN A 79 -7.83 -18.84 -11.95
CA GLN A 79 -8.98 -19.69 -12.29
C GLN A 79 -9.95 -19.89 -11.12
N GLY A 80 -9.54 -19.56 -9.90
CA GLY A 80 -10.40 -19.62 -8.70
C GLY A 80 -10.76 -21.04 -8.28
N GLY A 81 -11.48 -21.14 -7.17
CA GLY A 81 -11.91 -22.42 -6.60
C GLY A 81 -11.01 -22.93 -5.47
N MET A 82 -11.60 -23.70 -4.53
CA MET A 82 -10.90 -24.18 -3.35
C MET A 82 -9.76 -25.15 -3.69
N GLY A 83 -9.95 -25.99 -4.71
CA GLY A 83 -8.91 -26.91 -5.20
C GLY A 83 -7.68 -26.17 -5.67
N ASN A 84 -7.87 -25.18 -6.55
CA ASN A 84 -6.77 -24.38 -7.09
C ASN A 84 -6.05 -23.56 -6.01
N ALA A 85 -6.77 -23.13 -4.97
CA ALA A 85 -6.15 -22.45 -3.82
C ALA A 85 -5.23 -23.40 -3.03
N LEU A 86 -5.64 -24.65 -2.81
CA LEU A 86 -4.82 -25.67 -2.15
C LEU A 86 -3.59 -26.03 -2.97
N ASP A 87 -3.75 -26.21 -4.28
CA ASP A 87 -2.65 -26.49 -5.22
C ASP A 87 -1.64 -25.35 -5.24
N SER A 88 -2.13 -24.09 -5.21
CA SER A 88 -1.27 -22.92 -5.12
C SER A 88 -0.48 -22.85 -3.81
N ILE A 89 -1.09 -23.26 -2.67
CA ILE A 89 -0.43 -23.34 -1.38
C ILE A 89 0.64 -24.43 -1.39
N GLN A 90 0.33 -25.59 -1.97
CA GLN A 90 1.28 -26.70 -2.08
C GLN A 90 2.46 -26.32 -2.97
N SER A 91 2.21 -25.76 -4.16
CA SER A 91 3.26 -25.26 -5.05
C SER A 91 4.13 -24.20 -4.38
N ALA A 92 3.54 -23.25 -3.66
CA ALA A 92 4.30 -22.27 -2.88
C ALA A 92 5.13 -22.90 -1.77
N SER A 93 4.69 -24.04 -1.22
CA SER A 93 5.44 -24.81 -0.21
C SER A 93 6.66 -25.52 -0.79
N GLU A 94 6.53 -26.07 -1.98
CA GLU A 94 7.63 -26.72 -2.71
C GLU A 94 8.74 -25.72 -3.07
N PHE A 95 8.38 -24.51 -3.48
CA PHE A 95 9.35 -23.44 -3.73
C PHE A 95 10.17 -23.03 -2.51
N LYS A 96 9.65 -23.20 -1.29
CA LYS A 96 10.39 -22.85 -0.07
C LYS A 96 11.66 -23.65 0.10
N THR A 97 11.71 -24.88 -0.39
CA THR A 97 12.91 -25.74 -0.31
C THR A 97 14.04 -25.23 -1.18
N CYS A 98 13.74 -24.32 -2.14
CA CYS A 98 14.69 -23.74 -3.08
C CYS A 98 15.06 -22.30 -2.74
N TYR A 99 14.64 -21.77 -1.57
CA TYR A 99 14.95 -20.39 -1.20
C TYR A 99 16.38 -20.27 -0.66
N GLU A 100 17.13 -19.40 -1.29
CA GLU A 100 18.39 -18.92 -0.75
C GLU A 100 18.12 -17.80 0.25
N GLU A 101 18.85 -17.77 1.36
CA GLU A 101 18.73 -16.75 2.40
C GLU A 101 18.92 -15.33 1.83
N SER A 102 19.90 -15.15 0.96
CA SER A 102 20.17 -13.89 0.28
C SER A 102 18.98 -13.39 -0.54
N TRP A 103 18.28 -14.28 -1.24
CA TRP A 103 17.10 -13.95 -2.02
C TRP A 103 15.93 -13.50 -1.13
N ILE A 104 15.71 -14.19 0.00
CA ILE A 104 14.67 -13.83 0.97
C ILE A 104 14.98 -12.47 1.58
N ALA A 105 16.21 -12.24 2.03
CA ALA A 105 16.62 -10.99 2.65
C ALA A 105 16.44 -9.79 1.70
N GLU A 106 16.88 -9.93 0.45
CA GLU A 106 16.75 -8.88 -0.58
C GLU A 106 15.28 -8.55 -0.86
N ASN A 107 14.42 -9.56 -1.02
CA ASN A 107 13.01 -9.36 -1.30
C ASN A 107 12.25 -8.78 -0.10
N ALA A 108 12.59 -9.21 1.11
CA ALA A 108 12.03 -8.62 2.33
C ALA A 108 12.40 -7.13 2.44
N ARG A 109 13.67 -6.78 2.16
CA ARG A 109 14.13 -5.39 2.13
C ARG A 109 13.35 -4.56 1.12
N LYS A 110 13.23 -5.03 -0.12
CA LYS A 110 12.45 -4.35 -1.18
C LYS A 110 10.98 -4.14 -0.78
N ALA A 111 10.34 -5.15 -0.20
CA ALA A 111 8.95 -5.03 0.24
C ALA A 111 8.78 -4.00 1.35
N CYS A 112 9.71 -3.92 2.29
CA CYS A 112 9.70 -2.91 3.34
C CYS A 112 9.92 -1.50 2.78
N GLU A 113 10.84 -1.32 1.84
CA GLU A 113 11.12 -0.02 1.19
C GLU A 113 9.92 0.51 0.40
N LEU A 114 9.12 -0.37 -0.19
CA LEU A 114 7.90 0.01 -0.92
C LEU A 114 6.72 0.32 0.00
N ALA A 115 6.76 -0.11 1.25
CA ALA A 115 5.69 0.07 2.23
C ALA A 115 5.79 1.38 3.03
N VAL A 116 6.86 2.17 2.84
CA VAL A 116 7.15 3.40 3.62
C VAL A 116 6.76 4.67 2.86
#